data_5f00d8da696af247f3ee76635b375641
#
_entry.id   5f00d8da696af247f3ee76635b375641
#
_cell.length_a   1.000
_cell.length_b   1.000
_cell.length_c   1.000
_cell.angle_alpha   90.00
_cell.angle_beta   90.00
_cell.angle_gamma   90.00
#
_symmetry.space_group_name_H-M   'P 1'
#
loop_
_entity.id
_entity.type
_entity.pdbx_description
1 polymer ?
#
loop_
_entity_poly.entity_id
_entity_poly.type
_entity_poly.pdbx_seq_one_letter_code
_entity_poly.pdbx_strand_id
1 'polypeptide(L)'
;IDLFKDLYNNAIEEKVFPLGDSQSNRYKAHNESAARVLHYEILPLIEKITSKTLYPTYTYTSFYVKGADLPPHTDKKECQFTVSFIVDKPEGSSWDIYVDLKKQPRKNCGICGPISSKEECLKVDCDANGLMIFCGEAHVHFREKLEHDYYNILLLHYIETKKLKINKKENK
;
A
#
# COMPACT_ATOMS: atom_id res chain seq x y z
N ILE A 1 -2.66 11.01 -15.38
CA ILE A 1 -2.78 9.60 -14.97
C ILE A 1 -2.36 8.68 -16.09
N ASP A 2 -2.80 8.91 -17.32
CA ASP A 2 -2.34 8.16 -18.49
C ASP A 2 -0.82 8.13 -18.57
N LEU A 3 -0.15 9.25 -18.23
CA LEU A 3 1.30 9.32 -18.15
C LEU A 3 1.91 8.30 -17.16
N PHE A 4 1.30 8.09 -15.98
CA PHE A 4 1.78 7.08 -15.03
C PHE A 4 1.59 5.66 -15.57
N LYS A 5 0.46 5.40 -16.21
CA LYS A 5 0.17 4.11 -16.83
C LYS A 5 1.19 3.80 -17.92
N ASP A 6 1.44 4.74 -18.83
CA ASP A 6 2.39 4.56 -19.92
C ASP A 6 3.84 4.40 -19.40
N LEU A 7 4.25 5.25 -18.44
CA LEU A 7 5.55 5.16 -17.80
C LEU A 7 5.81 3.77 -17.19
N TYR A 8 4.83 3.24 -16.47
CA TYR A 8 4.99 1.98 -15.76
C TYR A 8 4.86 0.77 -16.67
N ASN A 9 4.02 0.82 -17.69
CA ASN A 9 3.96 -0.24 -18.72
C ASN A 9 5.29 -0.34 -19.45
N ASN A 10 5.87 0.77 -19.87
CA ASN A 10 7.19 0.80 -20.49
C ASN A 10 8.27 0.23 -19.54
N ALA A 11 8.24 0.60 -18.27
CA ALA A 11 9.21 0.09 -17.28
C ALA A 11 9.11 -1.43 -17.07
N ILE A 12 7.92 -2.01 -17.20
CA ILE A 12 7.70 -3.46 -17.15
C ILE A 12 8.23 -4.13 -18.41
N GLU A 13 7.91 -3.59 -19.60
CA GLU A 13 8.35 -4.12 -20.89
C GLU A 13 9.88 -4.09 -21.03
N GLU A 14 10.51 -3.01 -20.57
CA GLU A 14 11.98 -2.85 -20.55
C GLU A 14 12.65 -3.61 -19.39
N LYS A 15 11.90 -4.36 -18.59
CA LYS A 15 12.40 -5.15 -17.45
C LYS A 15 13.14 -4.32 -16.39
N VAL A 16 12.77 -3.04 -16.26
CA VAL A 16 13.30 -2.15 -15.19
C VAL A 16 12.84 -2.62 -13.82
N PHE A 17 11.61 -3.14 -13.72
CA PHE A 17 11.05 -3.65 -12.49
C PHE A 17 11.18 -5.18 -12.39
N PRO A 18 11.80 -5.71 -11.32
CA PRO A 18 11.84 -7.14 -11.10
C PRO A 18 10.46 -7.69 -10.76
N LEU A 19 10.14 -8.89 -11.26
CA LEU A 19 8.94 -9.63 -10.93
C LEU A 19 9.16 -10.50 -9.70
N GLY A 20 8.17 -10.49 -8.81
CA GLY A 20 8.12 -11.32 -7.60
C GLY A 20 8.92 -10.80 -6.43
N ASP A 21 8.42 -11.06 -5.23
CA ASP A 21 9.10 -10.85 -3.96
C ASP A 21 8.72 -11.96 -2.97
N SER A 22 9.17 -11.87 -1.72
CA SER A 22 8.87 -12.89 -0.69
C SER A 22 7.38 -12.91 -0.27
N GLN A 23 6.60 -11.94 -0.69
CA GLN A 23 5.22 -11.78 -0.25
C GLN A 23 4.20 -12.04 -1.36
N SER A 24 4.49 -11.64 -2.60
CA SER A 24 3.52 -11.71 -3.69
C SER A 24 4.15 -11.72 -5.08
N ASN A 25 3.37 -12.16 -6.06
CA ASN A 25 3.76 -12.14 -7.48
C ASN A 25 3.37 -10.80 -8.11
N ARG A 26 4.30 -9.83 -8.09
CA ARG A 26 4.12 -8.47 -8.58
C ARG A 26 5.43 -7.89 -9.12
N TYR A 27 5.35 -7.01 -10.09
CA TYR A 27 6.45 -6.10 -10.42
C TYR A 27 6.55 -5.05 -9.32
N LYS A 28 7.78 -4.71 -8.92
CA LYS A 28 8.02 -3.87 -7.74
C LYS A 28 9.14 -2.87 -7.93
N ALA A 29 8.98 -1.72 -7.28
CA ALA A 29 10.04 -0.74 -7.09
C ALA A 29 9.87 0.01 -5.77
N HIS A 30 10.97 0.27 -5.07
CA HIS A 30 11.02 1.11 -3.89
C HIS A 30 11.37 2.55 -4.28
N ASN A 31 10.63 3.52 -3.77
CA ASN A 31 10.91 4.95 -3.93
C ASN A 31 11.15 5.34 -5.40
N GLU A 32 10.36 4.75 -6.31
CA GLU A 32 10.39 5.13 -7.70
C GLU A 32 10.08 6.64 -7.82
N SER A 33 10.76 7.35 -8.73
CA SER A 33 10.78 8.82 -8.75
C SER A 33 9.41 9.45 -8.96
N ALA A 34 8.60 8.93 -9.89
CA ALA A 34 7.27 9.46 -10.16
C ALA A 34 6.30 9.19 -9.00
N ALA A 35 6.39 7.99 -8.37
CA ALA A 35 5.65 7.66 -7.16
C ALA A 35 6.03 8.60 -6.00
N ARG A 36 7.31 8.98 -5.88
CA ARG A 36 7.78 9.94 -4.87
C ARG A 36 7.23 11.34 -5.10
N VAL A 37 7.13 11.80 -6.32
CA VAL A 37 6.48 13.09 -6.64
C VAL A 37 5.03 13.05 -6.17
N LEU A 38 4.24 12.06 -6.59
CA LEU A 38 2.86 11.90 -6.16
C LEU A 38 2.72 11.85 -4.63
N HIS A 39 3.65 11.16 -3.95
CA HIS A 39 3.68 11.01 -2.49
C HIS A 39 3.73 12.35 -1.76
N TYR A 40 4.50 13.31 -2.27
CA TYR A 40 4.56 14.65 -1.72
C TYR A 40 3.39 15.54 -2.17
N GLU A 41 2.97 15.43 -3.42
CA GLU A 41 1.87 16.23 -3.96
C GLU A 41 0.54 15.99 -3.23
N ILE A 42 0.22 14.74 -2.87
CA ILE A 42 -1.02 14.42 -2.16
C ILE A 42 -0.91 14.56 -0.64
N LEU A 43 0.28 14.81 -0.08
CA LEU A 43 0.48 14.92 1.38
C LEU A 43 -0.52 15.88 2.05
N PRO A 44 -0.79 17.10 1.54
CA PRO A 44 -1.76 18.00 2.18
C PRO A 44 -3.18 17.41 2.25
N LEU A 45 -3.58 16.64 1.24
CA LEU A 45 -4.86 15.92 1.22
C LEU A 45 -4.90 14.86 2.33
N ILE A 46 -3.83 14.07 2.45
CA ILE A 46 -3.75 12.99 3.45
C ILE A 46 -3.73 13.57 4.86
N GLU A 47 -3.00 14.67 5.09
CA GLU A 47 -3.02 15.39 6.36
C GLU A 47 -4.41 15.91 6.73
N LYS A 48 -5.13 16.46 5.76
CA LYS A 48 -6.51 16.92 5.95
C LYS A 48 -7.45 15.76 6.33
N ILE A 49 -7.36 14.62 5.63
CA ILE A 49 -8.22 13.45 5.89
C ILE A 49 -7.92 12.85 7.27
N THR A 50 -6.65 12.72 7.61
CA THR A 50 -6.22 12.10 8.87
C THR A 50 -6.29 13.05 10.06
N SER A 51 -6.37 14.35 9.83
CA SER A 51 -6.22 15.41 10.86
C SER A 51 -4.89 15.30 11.61
N LYS A 52 -3.81 14.92 10.91
CA LYS A 52 -2.47 14.73 11.46
C LYS A 52 -1.44 15.46 10.61
N THR A 53 -0.36 15.91 11.25
CA THR A 53 0.84 16.35 10.55
C THR A 53 1.70 15.13 10.25
N LEU A 54 1.93 14.86 8.98
CA LEU A 54 2.54 13.63 8.51
C LEU A 54 3.93 13.87 7.91
N TYR A 55 4.71 12.79 7.89
CA TYR A 55 5.97 12.71 7.16
C TYR A 55 5.90 11.54 6.17
N PRO A 56 6.15 11.79 4.87
CA PRO A 56 6.18 10.75 3.86
C PRO A 56 7.44 9.89 4.04
N THR A 57 7.26 8.60 4.32
CA THR A 57 8.37 7.68 4.60
C THR A 57 8.94 7.09 3.32
N TYR A 58 8.20 6.21 2.66
CA TYR A 58 8.61 5.63 1.40
C TYR A 58 7.41 5.27 0.52
N THR A 59 7.67 4.99 -0.74
CA THR A 59 6.69 4.46 -1.69
C THR A 59 7.07 3.05 -2.12
N TYR A 60 6.06 2.27 -2.48
CA TYR A 60 6.24 0.93 -3.04
C TYR A 60 5.32 0.75 -4.24
N THR A 61 5.91 0.61 -5.42
CA THR A 61 5.20 0.25 -6.63
C THR A 61 4.88 -1.23 -6.57
N SER A 62 3.61 -1.59 -6.75
CA SER A 62 3.11 -2.97 -6.64
C SER A 62 2.18 -3.25 -7.80
N PHE A 63 2.69 -3.83 -8.87
CA PHE A 63 1.94 -4.17 -10.06
C PHE A 63 1.75 -5.67 -10.11
N TYR A 64 0.62 -6.09 -9.60
CA TYR A 64 0.25 -7.48 -9.44
C TYR A 64 -0.15 -8.10 -10.76
N VAL A 65 0.26 -9.35 -10.96
CA VAL A 65 -0.13 -10.16 -12.10
C VAL A 65 -1.15 -11.23 -11.68
N LYS A 66 -1.87 -11.79 -12.64
CA LYS A 66 -2.87 -12.84 -12.41
C LYS A 66 -2.32 -13.95 -11.51
N GLY A 67 -3.14 -14.36 -10.57
CA GLY A 67 -2.79 -15.37 -9.58
C GLY A 67 -2.00 -14.87 -8.38
N ALA A 68 -1.61 -13.58 -8.36
CA ALA A 68 -1.03 -12.96 -7.16
C ALA A 68 -2.07 -12.94 -6.02
N ASP A 69 -1.59 -13.03 -4.80
CA ASP A 69 -2.35 -12.80 -3.57
C ASP A 69 -1.53 -11.90 -2.62
N LEU A 70 -2.14 -11.48 -1.55
CA LEU A 70 -1.47 -10.76 -0.47
C LEU A 70 -1.87 -11.41 0.84
N PRO A 71 -1.00 -12.27 1.43
CA PRO A 71 -1.31 -12.94 2.69
C PRO A 71 -1.63 -11.99 3.82
N PRO A 72 -2.44 -12.40 4.83
CA PRO A 72 -2.76 -11.57 5.98
C PRO A 72 -1.50 -11.10 6.73
N HIS A 73 -1.32 -9.78 6.84
CA HIS A 73 -0.18 -9.15 7.50
C HIS A 73 -0.51 -7.76 8.03
N THR A 74 0.34 -7.24 8.88
CA THR A 74 0.42 -5.82 9.19
C THR A 74 1.66 -5.24 8.54
N ASP A 75 1.62 -3.97 8.20
CA ASP A 75 2.77 -3.25 7.66
C ASP A 75 3.82 -2.97 8.75
N LYS A 76 5.00 -2.55 8.31
CA LYS A 76 6.06 -2.08 9.20
C LYS A 76 5.64 -0.79 9.92
N LYS A 77 6.34 -0.46 11.01
CA LYS A 77 6.06 0.74 11.83
C LYS A 77 6.15 2.06 11.05
N GLU A 78 6.89 2.08 9.95
CA GLU A 78 7.02 3.22 9.05
C GLU A 78 5.78 3.46 8.19
N CYS A 79 4.84 2.50 8.17
CA CYS A 79 3.59 2.54 7.41
C CYS A 79 2.39 2.79 8.34
N GLN A 80 2.50 3.82 9.21
CA GLN A 80 1.41 4.14 10.12
C GLN A 80 0.12 4.43 9.37
N PHE A 81 0.22 5.21 8.30
CA PHE A 81 -0.85 5.40 7.33
C PHE A 81 -0.37 4.89 5.98
N THR A 82 -1.10 3.97 5.41
CA THR A 82 -0.87 3.43 4.08
C THR A 82 -1.96 3.95 3.15
N VAL A 83 -1.54 4.64 2.09
CA VAL A 83 -2.39 5.01 0.97
C VAL A 83 -2.17 3.98 -0.13
N SER A 84 -3.23 3.31 -0.53
CA SER A 84 -3.25 2.45 -1.71
C SER A 84 -3.92 3.23 -2.85
N PHE A 85 -3.13 3.70 -3.80
CA PHE A 85 -3.58 4.44 -4.98
C PHE A 85 -3.64 3.51 -6.18
N ILE A 86 -4.81 3.38 -6.80
CA ILE A 86 -5.03 2.49 -7.93
C ILE A 86 -4.62 3.22 -9.23
N VAL A 87 -3.50 2.79 -9.82
CA VAL A 87 -2.98 3.36 -11.07
C VAL A 87 -3.79 2.88 -12.26
N ASP A 88 -3.98 1.56 -12.34
CA ASP A 88 -4.66 0.91 -13.46
C ASP A 88 -5.15 -0.48 -13.09
N LYS A 89 -6.26 -0.89 -13.70
CA LYS A 89 -6.83 -2.23 -13.59
C LYS A 89 -7.70 -2.50 -14.82
N PRO A 90 -8.01 -3.74 -15.19
CA PRO A 90 -8.97 -4.02 -16.24
C PRO A 90 -10.32 -3.35 -15.96
N GLU A 91 -10.97 -2.83 -16.99
CA GLU A 91 -12.27 -2.17 -16.88
C GLU A 91 -13.30 -3.11 -16.24
N GLY A 92 -14.07 -2.59 -15.29
CA GLY A 92 -15.08 -3.36 -14.55
C GLY A 92 -14.51 -4.40 -13.58
N SER A 93 -13.18 -4.53 -13.47
CA SER A 93 -12.57 -5.48 -12.52
C SER A 93 -12.60 -4.95 -11.09
N SER A 94 -12.59 -5.89 -10.14
CA SER A 94 -12.50 -5.64 -8.70
C SER A 94 -11.48 -6.57 -8.07
N TRP A 95 -10.67 -6.05 -7.16
CA TRP A 95 -9.78 -6.87 -6.33
C TRP A 95 -9.73 -6.30 -4.92
N ASP A 96 -10.65 -6.76 -4.10
CA ASP A 96 -10.88 -6.24 -2.77
C ASP A 96 -9.67 -6.40 -1.86
N ILE A 97 -9.43 -5.36 -1.05
CA ILE A 97 -8.62 -5.49 0.16
C ILE A 97 -9.54 -5.72 1.35
N TYR A 98 -9.18 -6.69 2.16
CA TYR A 98 -9.82 -6.99 3.43
C TYR A 98 -9.00 -6.40 4.56
N VAL A 99 -9.62 -5.62 5.44
CA VAL A 99 -8.96 -4.99 6.58
C VAL A 99 -9.66 -5.42 7.86
N ASP A 100 -8.94 -6.12 8.72
CA ASP A 100 -9.43 -6.47 10.07
C ASP A 100 -9.42 -5.19 10.93
N LEU A 101 -10.60 -4.76 11.38
CA LEU A 101 -10.73 -3.55 12.19
C LEU A 101 -10.18 -3.71 13.61
N LYS A 102 -9.86 -4.93 14.04
CA LYS A 102 -9.23 -5.22 15.31
C LYS A 102 -7.76 -4.82 15.28
N LYS A 103 -7.40 -3.80 16.03
CA LYS A 103 -6.02 -3.31 16.11
C LYS A 103 -5.08 -4.35 16.70
N GLN A 104 -3.97 -4.59 16.03
CA GLN A 104 -2.88 -5.39 16.55
C GLN A 104 -1.95 -4.55 17.45
N PRO A 105 -1.35 -5.14 18.49
CA PRO A 105 -0.30 -4.47 19.26
C PRO A 105 0.86 -4.05 18.35
N ARG A 106 1.39 -2.84 18.51
CA ARG A 106 2.48 -2.29 17.68
C ARG A 106 3.73 -3.18 17.62
N LYS A 107 3.98 -3.99 18.68
CA LYS A 107 5.07 -4.96 18.70
C LYS A 107 4.95 -6.05 17.63
N ASN A 108 3.77 -6.20 17.02
CA ASN A 108 3.48 -7.19 15.99
C ASN A 108 3.52 -6.58 14.57
N CYS A 109 4.02 -5.34 14.40
CA CYS A 109 4.10 -4.71 13.08
C CYS A 109 5.04 -5.48 12.16
N GLY A 110 4.65 -5.61 10.89
CA GLY A 110 5.41 -6.33 9.87
C GLY A 110 5.36 -7.84 9.99
N ILE A 111 4.42 -8.39 10.74
CA ILE A 111 4.27 -9.83 11.00
C ILE A 111 2.97 -10.31 10.37
N CYS A 112 3.04 -11.46 9.68
CA CYS A 112 1.84 -12.20 9.31
C CYS A 112 1.13 -12.69 10.58
N GLY A 113 -0.16 -12.45 10.67
CA GLY A 113 -0.94 -12.80 11.85
C GLY A 113 -2.31 -13.34 11.50
N PRO A 114 -2.95 -14.01 12.47
CA PRO A 114 -4.32 -14.46 12.27
C PRO A 114 -5.27 -13.27 12.11
N ILE A 115 -6.22 -13.40 11.23
CA ILE A 115 -7.39 -12.51 11.14
C ILE A 115 -8.47 -12.98 12.10
N SER A 116 -9.39 -12.09 12.47
CA SER A 116 -10.56 -12.45 13.29
C SER A 116 -11.44 -13.46 12.55
N SER A 117 -12.14 -13.02 11.54
CA SER A 117 -12.74 -13.81 10.46
C SER A 117 -12.82 -12.93 9.23
N LYS A 118 -12.91 -13.53 8.05
CA LYS A 118 -13.02 -12.77 6.80
C LYS A 118 -14.32 -11.94 6.75
N GLU A 119 -15.40 -12.50 7.31
CA GLU A 119 -16.73 -11.89 7.35
C GLU A 119 -16.78 -10.65 8.24
N GLU A 120 -15.87 -10.56 9.23
CA GLU A 120 -15.73 -9.40 10.13
C GLU A 120 -14.79 -8.33 9.58
N CYS A 121 -14.07 -8.62 8.49
CA CYS A 121 -13.17 -7.66 7.86
C CYS A 121 -13.96 -6.63 7.04
N LEU A 122 -13.52 -5.38 7.09
CA LEU A 122 -13.96 -4.38 6.14
C LEU A 122 -13.43 -4.74 4.75
N LYS A 123 -14.34 -4.88 3.80
CA LYS A 123 -14.04 -5.18 2.40
C LYS A 123 -14.10 -3.88 1.58
N VAL A 124 -13.03 -3.53 0.89
CA VAL A 124 -12.92 -2.29 0.11
C VAL A 124 -12.27 -2.55 -1.25
N ASP A 125 -12.86 -1.99 -2.30
CA ASP A 125 -12.23 -1.79 -3.60
C ASP A 125 -12.36 -0.32 -4.02
N CYS A 126 -11.52 0.10 -4.95
CA CYS A 126 -11.56 1.43 -5.54
C CYS A 126 -11.44 1.32 -7.06
N ASP A 127 -12.04 2.28 -7.75
CA ASP A 127 -11.82 2.45 -9.18
C ASP A 127 -10.39 2.92 -9.49
N ALA A 128 -9.98 2.81 -10.75
CA ALA A 128 -8.75 3.42 -11.19
C ALA A 128 -8.78 4.93 -10.87
N ASN A 129 -7.65 5.47 -10.43
CA ASN A 129 -7.49 6.83 -9.89
C ASN A 129 -8.12 7.05 -8.51
N GLY A 130 -8.74 6.03 -7.94
CA GLY A 130 -9.20 6.03 -6.56
C GLY A 130 -8.05 5.76 -5.59
N LEU A 131 -8.23 6.19 -4.36
CA LEU A 131 -7.32 5.87 -3.27
C LEU A 131 -8.08 5.46 -2.02
N MET A 132 -7.48 4.58 -1.24
CA MET A 132 -7.93 4.24 0.10
C MET A 132 -6.83 4.52 1.12
N ILE A 133 -7.21 4.85 2.34
CA ILE A 133 -6.29 5.13 3.44
C ILE A 133 -6.63 4.23 4.62
N PHE A 134 -5.64 3.56 5.17
CA PHE A 134 -5.81 2.76 6.39
C PHE A 134 -4.53 2.77 7.24
N CYS A 135 -4.65 2.33 8.50
CA CYS A 135 -3.50 2.22 9.40
C CYS A 135 -2.82 0.86 9.20
N GLY A 136 -1.93 0.77 8.20
CA GLY A 136 -1.28 -0.48 7.83
C GLY A 136 -0.48 -1.14 8.97
N GLU A 137 0.19 -0.33 9.82
CA GLU A 137 0.91 -0.86 11.00
C GLU A 137 0.00 -1.50 12.06
N ALA A 138 -1.29 -1.13 12.10
CA ALA A 138 -2.17 -1.50 13.20
C ALA A 138 -3.26 -2.51 12.82
N HIS A 139 -3.57 -2.64 11.55
CA HIS A 139 -4.64 -3.49 11.08
C HIS A 139 -4.11 -4.58 10.17
N VAL A 140 -4.42 -5.84 10.48
CA VAL A 140 -4.16 -6.94 9.55
C VAL A 140 -4.97 -6.71 8.30
N HIS A 141 -4.32 -6.82 7.16
CA HIS A 141 -4.97 -6.69 5.86
C HIS A 141 -4.43 -7.72 4.87
N PHE A 142 -5.24 -8.06 3.90
CA PHE A 142 -4.92 -9.08 2.91
C PHE A 142 -5.75 -8.91 1.64
N ARG A 143 -5.33 -9.58 0.59
CA ARG A 143 -6.11 -9.76 -0.65
C ARG A 143 -6.13 -11.22 -1.03
N GLU A 144 -7.26 -11.71 -1.51
CA GLU A 144 -7.36 -13.04 -2.08
C GLU A 144 -6.67 -13.11 -3.45
N LYS A 145 -6.67 -14.28 -4.05
CA LYS A 145 -6.05 -14.50 -5.34
C LYS A 145 -6.64 -13.57 -6.40
N LEU A 146 -5.79 -12.87 -7.15
CA LEU A 146 -6.17 -12.02 -8.25
C LEU A 146 -6.60 -12.87 -9.45
N GLU A 147 -7.87 -12.76 -9.85
CA GLU A 147 -8.43 -13.50 -10.98
C GLU A 147 -8.28 -12.75 -12.32
N HIS A 148 -8.06 -11.44 -12.27
CA HIS A 148 -7.82 -10.59 -13.43
C HIS A 148 -6.34 -10.60 -13.85
N ASP A 149 -6.07 -10.17 -15.08
CA ASP A 149 -4.72 -10.27 -15.64
C ASP A 149 -3.70 -9.41 -14.91
N TYR A 150 -4.13 -8.24 -14.39
CA TYR A 150 -3.27 -7.35 -13.62
C TYR A 150 -4.07 -6.45 -12.67
N TYR A 151 -3.37 -5.84 -11.70
CA TYR A 151 -3.88 -4.79 -10.81
C TYR A 151 -2.72 -3.93 -10.31
N ASN A 152 -2.65 -2.68 -10.76
CA ASN A 152 -1.50 -1.81 -10.58
C ASN A 152 -1.74 -0.78 -9.47
N ILE A 153 -0.94 -0.82 -8.42
CA ILE A 153 -1.10 0.01 -7.22
C ILE A 153 0.22 0.73 -6.90
N LEU A 154 0.11 1.97 -6.45
CA LEU A 154 1.15 2.65 -5.69
C LEU A 154 0.79 2.66 -4.20
N LEU A 155 1.67 2.14 -3.37
CA LEU A 155 1.57 2.23 -1.92
C LEU A 155 2.43 3.42 -1.45
N LEU A 156 1.78 4.39 -0.79
CA LEU A 156 2.40 5.60 -0.30
C LEU A 156 2.27 5.62 1.22
N HIS A 157 3.41 5.60 1.92
CA HIS A 157 3.43 5.39 3.36
C HIS A 157 3.79 6.66 4.12
N TYR A 158 3.08 6.91 5.22
CA TYR A 158 3.25 8.11 6.05
C TYR A 158 3.31 7.73 7.53
N ILE A 159 3.99 8.58 8.30
CA ILE A 159 4.07 8.50 9.76
C ILE A 159 3.74 9.86 10.40
N GLU A 160 3.08 9.86 11.54
CA GLU A 160 2.83 11.09 12.29
C GLU A 160 4.14 11.70 12.82
N THR A 161 4.38 12.99 12.57
CA THR A 161 5.65 13.67 12.91
C THR A 161 5.98 13.64 14.40
N LYS A 162 4.98 13.58 15.27
CA LYS A 162 5.19 13.43 16.73
C LYS A 162 5.89 12.11 17.08
N LYS A 163 5.63 11.03 16.32
CA LYS A 163 6.29 9.73 16.51
C LYS A 163 7.76 9.74 16.08
N LEU A 164 8.16 10.58 15.10
CA LEU A 164 9.57 10.72 14.69
C LEU A 164 10.47 11.27 15.82
N LYS A 165 9.94 12.13 16.67
CA LYS A 165 10.70 12.72 17.79
C LYS A 165 10.97 11.71 18.91
N ILE A 166 10.12 10.72 19.10
CA ILE A 166 10.29 9.68 20.13
C ILE A 166 11.41 8.71 19.73
N ASN A 167 11.43 8.27 18.46
CA ASN A 167 12.46 7.34 17.98
C ASN A 167 13.89 7.93 18.01
N LYS A 168 14.06 9.26 17.98
CA LYS A 168 15.37 9.91 18.15
C LYS A 168 15.88 9.93 19.59
N LYS A 169 14.99 9.76 20.59
CA LYS A 169 15.38 9.71 22.02
C LYS A 169 15.71 8.31 22.50
N GLU A 170 15.21 7.26 21.84
CA GLU A 170 15.49 5.86 22.18
C GLU A 170 16.81 5.35 21.61
N ASN A 171 17.42 6.09 20.66
CA ASN A 171 18.69 5.75 20.02
C ASN A 171 19.88 6.64 20.51
N LYS A 172 19.77 7.26 21.65
CA LYS A 172 20.86 7.93 22.39
C LYS A 172 21.05 7.24 23.73
#